data_d37ea121ce28013c3ed4efc6affca2df
#
_entry.id   d37ea121ce28013c3ed4efc6affca2df
#
_cell.length_a   1.000
_cell.length_b   1.000
_cell.length_c   1.000
_cell.angle_alpha   90.00
_cell.angle_beta   90.00
_cell.angle_gamma   90.00
#
_symmetry.space_group_name_H-M   'P 1'
#
loop_
_entity.id
_entity.type
_entity.pdbx_description
1 polymer ?
#
loop_
_entity_poly.entity_id
_entity_poly.type
_entity_poly.pdbx_seq_one_letter_code
_entity_poly.pdbx_strand_id
1 'polypeptide(L)'
;MLRVVAIDGPAASGKSSTAKAVARALGWTHLDSGALYRALTLAALDHLGGGAWIESRIVGLAEELPVRLNLVGTEFRPSVAGVDVGAAIRTERVTARVSELAALPGVRKWVNAQQRQAAKEHPSGVVVDGRDIGTVVFPDAPVKVFLTATPEERVRRRITQRGEPLDAERLIRESRALAARDEADSKRAVAPLKASPDALLLDSTRLSFDEQVQRVVALAREWALR
;
A
#
# COMPACT_ATOMS: atom_id res chain seq x y z
N MET A 1 19.79 8.41 -10.61
CA MET A 1 18.75 7.40 -10.79
C MET A 1 17.91 7.33 -9.51
N LEU A 2 16.58 7.25 -9.59
CA LEU A 2 15.72 7.22 -8.41
C LEU A 2 15.89 5.87 -7.69
N ARG A 3 16.21 5.90 -6.39
CA ARG A 3 16.40 4.70 -5.57
C ARG A 3 15.05 4.26 -4.99
N VAL A 4 14.38 3.31 -5.65
CA VAL A 4 13.09 2.78 -5.24
C VAL A 4 13.12 1.26 -5.13
N VAL A 5 12.64 0.73 -4.02
CA VAL A 5 12.22 -0.66 -3.88
C VAL A 5 10.69 -0.69 -3.91
N ALA A 6 10.13 -1.33 -4.93
CA ALA A 6 8.69 -1.52 -5.10
C ALA A 6 8.26 -2.88 -4.54
N ILE A 7 7.31 -2.89 -3.59
CA ILE A 7 6.78 -4.13 -3.00
C ILE A 7 5.28 -4.18 -3.25
N ASP A 8 4.87 -4.94 -4.25
CA ASP A 8 3.46 -5.16 -4.59
C ASP A 8 2.95 -6.50 -4.07
N GLY A 9 1.65 -6.70 -4.06
CA GLY A 9 1.02 -7.96 -3.69
C GLY A 9 -0.38 -7.81 -3.11
N PRO A 10 -1.10 -8.92 -2.88
CA PRO A 10 -2.48 -8.91 -2.40
C PRO A 10 -2.64 -8.41 -0.97
N ALA A 11 -3.87 -8.23 -0.53
CA ALA A 11 -4.18 -7.82 0.84
C ALA A 11 -3.63 -8.83 1.86
N ALA A 12 -3.15 -8.33 3.00
CA ALA A 12 -2.61 -9.15 4.11
C ALA A 12 -1.41 -10.07 3.76
N SER A 13 -0.70 -9.83 2.65
CA SER A 13 0.54 -10.57 2.31
C SER A 13 1.75 -10.20 3.17
N GLY A 14 1.64 -9.16 4.04
CA GLY A 14 2.75 -8.70 4.87
C GLY A 14 3.59 -7.56 4.27
N LYS A 15 3.20 -7.01 3.10
CA LYS A 15 3.96 -5.97 2.38
C LYS A 15 4.37 -4.79 3.23
N SER A 16 3.43 -4.15 3.93
CA SER A 16 3.72 -2.92 4.66
C SER A 16 4.69 -3.15 5.82
N SER A 17 4.53 -4.27 6.53
CA SER A 17 5.49 -4.66 7.59
C SER A 17 6.87 -4.93 7.01
N THR A 18 6.94 -5.63 5.89
CA THR A 18 8.20 -5.92 5.18
C THR A 18 8.84 -4.63 4.66
N ALA A 19 8.06 -3.76 4.00
CA ALA A 19 8.56 -2.50 3.45
C ALA A 19 9.17 -1.60 4.56
N LYS A 20 8.50 -1.51 5.71
CA LYS A 20 9.02 -0.79 6.88
C LYS A 20 10.35 -1.37 7.39
N ALA A 21 10.42 -2.69 7.52
CA ALA A 21 11.63 -3.36 8.01
C ALA A 21 12.77 -3.23 7.00
N VAL A 22 12.49 -3.38 5.70
CA VAL A 22 13.47 -3.19 4.62
C VAL A 22 13.98 -1.75 4.58
N ALA A 23 13.09 -0.76 4.66
CA ALA A 23 13.46 0.65 4.70
C ALA A 23 14.40 0.94 5.87
N ARG A 24 14.08 0.44 7.06
CA ARG A 24 14.93 0.56 8.26
C ARG A 24 16.31 -0.09 8.05
N ALA A 25 16.34 -1.31 7.50
CA ALA A 25 17.58 -2.05 7.28
C ALA A 25 18.49 -1.42 6.21
N LEU A 26 17.93 -0.65 5.28
CA LEU A 26 18.65 0.08 4.24
C LEU A 26 18.96 1.54 4.63
N GLY A 27 18.42 2.05 5.73
CA GLY A 27 18.48 3.48 6.06
C GLY A 27 17.67 4.35 5.10
N TRP A 28 16.63 3.79 4.48
CA TRP A 28 15.75 4.46 3.52
C TRP A 28 14.41 4.85 4.15
N THR A 29 13.61 5.58 3.39
CA THR A 29 12.27 6.01 3.83
C THR A 29 11.20 5.01 3.37
N HIS A 30 10.18 4.76 4.21
CA HIS A 30 9.03 3.94 3.86
C HIS A 30 7.83 4.78 3.43
N LEU A 31 7.18 4.38 2.34
CA LEU A 31 5.95 4.98 1.81
C LEU A 31 4.87 3.91 1.64
N ASP A 32 3.80 3.97 2.47
CA ASP A 32 2.57 3.18 2.29
C ASP A 32 1.69 3.88 1.24
N SER A 33 1.71 3.36 0.01
CA SER A 33 0.89 3.88 -1.09
C SER A 33 -0.61 3.89 -0.75
N GLY A 34 -1.08 2.87 -0.03
CA GLY A 34 -2.47 2.76 0.39
C GLY A 34 -2.90 3.84 1.38
N ALA A 35 -1.97 4.46 2.10
CA ALA A 35 -2.28 5.47 3.11
C ALA A 35 -2.92 6.72 2.49
N LEU A 36 -2.46 7.18 1.31
CA LEU A 36 -3.08 8.32 0.61
C LEU A 36 -4.49 8.01 0.11
N TYR A 37 -4.69 6.84 -0.50
CA TYR A 37 -6.04 6.43 -0.91
C TYR A 37 -6.99 6.37 0.28
N ARG A 38 -6.53 5.86 1.42
CA ARG A 38 -7.32 5.80 2.65
C ARG A 38 -7.57 7.18 3.26
N ALA A 39 -6.58 8.08 3.24
CA ALA A 39 -6.76 9.45 3.73
C ALA A 39 -7.81 10.19 2.90
N LEU A 40 -7.74 10.03 1.58
CA LEU A 40 -8.74 10.63 0.68
C LEU A 40 -10.11 9.97 0.83
N THR A 41 -10.17 8.65 1.10
CA THR A 41 -11.42 7.96 1.44
C THR A 41 -12.03 8.48 2.73
N LEU A 42 -11.22 8.71 3.76
CA LEU A 42 -11.67 9.30 5.03
C LEU A 42 -12.25 10.69 4.79
N ALA A 43 -11.51 11.56 4.11
CA ALA A 43 -11.97 12.91 3.78
C ALA A 43 -13.28 12.90 2.97
N ALA A 44 -13.41 12.00 1.98
CA ALA A 44 -14.64 11.85 1.20
C ALA A 44 -15.83 11.38 2.06
N LEU A 45 -15.62 10.42 2.96
CA LEU A 45 -16.67 9.96 3.90
C LEU A 45 -17.12 11.05 4.85
N ASP A 46 -16.18 11.89 5.32
CA ASP A 46 -16.47 12.94 6.29
C ASP A 46 -17.14 14.17 5.65
N HIS A 47 -16.81 14.51 4.40
CA HIS A 47 -17.28 15.74 3.75
C HIS A 47 -18.32 15.53 2.64
N LEU A 48 -18.31 14.36 1.98
CA LEU A 48 -19.24 14.03 0.88
C LEU A 48 -20.26 12.96 1.26
N GLY A 49 -20.09 12.33 2.43
CA GLY A 49 -20.97 11.26 2.90
C GLY A 49 -20.73 9.91 2.22
N GLY A 50 -21.58 8.93 2.56
CA GLY A 50 -21.46 7.54 2.15
C GLY A 50 -22.14 7.18 0.81
N GLY A 51 -22.67 8.16 0.06
CA GLY A 51 -23.32 7.94 -1.23
C GLY A 51 -22.35 7.59 -2.36
N ALA A 52 -22.83 7.58 -3.61
CA ALA A 52 -21.99 7.45 -4.80
C ALA A 52 -21.08 8.67 -4.94
N TRP A 53 -19.81 8.42 -5.22
CA TRP A 53 -18.82 9.48 -5.34
C TRP A 53 -18.57 9.89 -6.79
N ILE A 54 -18.51 11.21 -7.02
CA ILE A 54 -18.13 11.79 -8.30
C ILE A 54 -16.63 12.09 -8.25
N GLU A 55 -15.88 11.54 -9.19
CA GLU A 55 -14.41 11.60 -9.26
C GLU A 55 -13.87 13.04 -9.14
N SER A 56 -14.42 13.99 -9.90
CA SER A 56 -13.96 15.39 -9.86
C SER A 56 -14.14 16.04 -8.49
N ARG A 57 -15.20 15.68 -7.75
CA ARG A 57 -15.41 16.18 -6.40
C ARG A 57 -14.41 15.62 -5.40
N ILE A 58 -14.01 14.34 -5.57
CA ILE A 58 -12.97 13.73 -4.72
C ILE A 58 -11.61 14.37 -4.98
N VAL A 59 -11.26 14.59 -6.26
CA VAL A 59 -9.99 15.24 -6.60
C VAL A 59 -9.97 16.69 -6.10
N GLY A 60 -11.07 17.44 -6.29
CA GLY A 60 -11.21 18.80 -5.75
C GLY A 60 -11.06 18.83 -4.23
N LEU A 61 -11.72 17.90 -3.52
CA LEU A 61 -11.60 17.79 -2.07
C LEU A 61 -10.15 17.54 -1.59
N ALA A 62 -9.34 16.79 -2.35
CA ALA A 62 -7.94 16.54 -2.02
C ALA A 62 -7.05 17.81 -2.11
N GLU A 63 -7.49 18.81 -2.88
CA GLU A 63 -6.84 20.11 -3.03
C GLU A 63 -7.37 21.13 -2.02
N GLU A 64 -8.68 21.13 -1.80
CA GLU A 64 -9.35 22.02 -0.82
C GLU A 64 -8.98 21.68 0.63
N LEU A 65 -8.97 20.39 0.94
CA LEU A 65 -8.47 19.85 2.21
C LEU A 65 -7.10 19.26 1.96
N PRO A 66 -5.99 19.96 2.25
CA PRO A 66 -4.68 19.46 1.91
C PRO A 66 -4.42 18.04 2.43
N VAL A 67 -4.64 17.04 1.56
CA VAL A 67 -4.26 15.65 1.83
C VAL A 67 -2.80 15.50 1.45
N ARG A 68 -1.94 15.18 2.42
CA ARG A 68 -0.48 15.18 2.24
C ARG A 68 0.15 13.92 2.84
N LEU A 69 1.37 13.63 2.37
CA LEU A 69 2.30 12.71 3.01
C LEU A 69 3.38 13.55 3.73
N ASN A 70 3.40 13.50 5.03
CA ASN A 70 4.42 14.18 5.83
C ASN A 70 5.47 13.17 6.27
N LEU A 71 6.74 13.49 6.09
CA LEU A 71 7.81 12.65 6.61
C LEU A 71 7.92 12.83 8.13
N VAL A 72 7.78 11.72 8.86
CA VAL A 72 7.98 11.67 10.31
C VAL A 72 9.00 10.58 10.61
N GLY A 73 10.20 10.98 10.97
CA GLY A 73 11.34 10.05 11.07
C GLY A 73 11.68 9.45 9.72
N THR A 74 11.49 8.15 9.55
CA THR A 74 11.75 7.40 8.31
C THR A 74 10.46 6.91 7.63
N GLU A 75 9.29 7.41 8.03
CA GLU A 75 8.01 6.98 7.47
C GLU A 75 7.21 8.17 6.96
N PHE A 76 6.59 8.03 5.80
CA PHE A 76 5.59 8.97 5.32
C PHE A 76 4.25 8.70 6.02
N ARG A 77 3.72 9.71 6.71
CA ARG A 77 2.42 9.67 7.38
C ARG A 77 1.39 10.52 6.66
N PRO A 78 0.17 10.01 6.47
CA PRO A 78 -0.89 10.77 5.84
C PRO A 78 -1.48 11.81 6.80
N SER A 79 -1.72 13.02 6.28
CA SER A 79 -2.49 14.05 6.97
C SER A 79 -3.64 14.56 6.10
N VAL A 80 -4.70 15.03 6.74
CA VAL A 80 -5.82 15.76 6.13
C VAL A 80 -5.95 17.08 6.86
N ALA A 81 -5.94 18.19 6.13
CA ALA A 81 -5.95 19.55 6.70
C ALA A 81 -4.90 19.74 7.83
N GLY A 82 -3.72 19.16 7.66
CA GLY A 82 -2.62 19.25 8.63
C GLY A 82 -2.70 18.28 9.82
N VAL A 83 -3.79 17.54 9.99
CA VAL A 83 -3.98 16.57 11.08
C VAL A 83 -3.50 15.19 10.64
N ASP A 84 -2.66 14.52 11.44
CA ASP A 84 -2.27 13.10 11.22
C ASP A 84 -3.51 12.22 11.34
N VAL A 85 -3.78 11.47 10.27
CA VAL A 85 -4.93 10.56 10.20
C VAL A 85 -4.52 9.08 10.18
N GLY A 86 -3.28 8.75 10.51
CA GLY A 86 -2.71 7.41 10.42
C GLY A 86 -3.51 6.30 11.13
N ALA A 87 -4.15 6.62 12.27
CA ALA A 87 -5.07 5.70 12.96
C ALA A 87 -6.45 5.67 12.30
N ALA A 88 -7.03 6.83 12.01
CA ALA A 88 -8.40 6.98 11.48
C ALA A 88 -8.59 6.31 10.10
N ILE A 89 -7.56 6.29 9.26
CA ILE A 89 -7.60 5.67 7.93
C ILE A 89 -7.65 4.12 7.96
N ARG A 90 -7.48 3.49 9.12
CA ARG A 90 -7.47 2.03 9.26
C ARG A 90 -8.78 1.46 9.80
N THR A 91 -9.77 2.31 10.01
CA THR A 91 -11.13 1.92 10.45
C THR A 91 -11.82 1.06 9.40
N GLU A 92 -12.83 0.30 9.84
CA GLU A 92 -13.62 -0.58 8.98
C GLU A 92 -14.36 0.23 7.90
N ARG A 93 -14.96 1.37 8.25
CA ARG A 93 -15.67 2.24 7.30
C ARG A 93 -14.79 2.73 6.16
N VAL A 94 -13.52 3.08 6.42
CA VAL A 94 -12.55 3.45 5.38
C VAL A 94 -12.13 2.23 4.58
N THR A 95 -11.90 1.10 5.25
CA THR A 95 -11.47 -0.15 4.59
C THR A 95 -12.53 -0.69 3.63
N ALA A 96 -13.80 -0.53 3.94
CA ALA A 96 -14.93 -0.96 3.09
C ALA A 96 -15.01 -0.19 1.76
N ARG A 97 -14.59 1.07 1.73
CA ARG A 97 -14.79 1.98 0.58
C ARG A 97 -13.51 2.30 -0.20
N VAL A 98 -12.34 2.02 0.35
CA VAL A 98 -11.06 2.43 -0.27
C VAL A 98 -10.83 1.83 -1.66
N SER A 99 -11.29 0.62 -1.94
CA SER A 99 -11.13 -0.02 -3.26
C SER A 99 -11.99 0.65 -4.33
N GLU A 100 -13.18 1.14 -3.98
CA GLU A 100 -14.04 1.92 -4.86
C GLU A 100 -13.35 3.23 -5.26
N LEU A 101 -12.84 3.98 -4.30
CA LEU A 101 -12.13 5.23 -4.56
C LEU A 101 -10.84 4.98 -5.37
N ALA A 102 -10.09 3.94 -5.05
CA ALA A 102 -8.87 3.56 -5.75
C ALA A 102 -9.11 3.06 -7.20
N ALA A 103 -10.34 2.79 -7.60
CA ALA A 103 -10.70 2.45 -8.98
C ALA A 103 -10.87 3.69 -9.88
N LEU A 104 -11.03 4.88 -9.31
CA LEU A 104 -11.24 6.13 -10.04
C LEU A 104 -9.95 6.62 -10.72
N PRO A 105 -9.91 6.76 -12.07
CA PRO A 105 -8.68 7.10 -12.80
C PRO A 105 -8.07 8.44 -12.40
N GLY A 106 -8.86 9.50 -12.21
CA GLY A 106 -8.39 10.82 -11.81
C GLY A 106 -7.82 10.83 -10.40
N VAL A 107 -8.43 10.09 -9.47
CA VAL A 107 -7.88 9.89 -8.11
C VAL A 107 -6.54 9.20 -8.19
N ARG A 108 -6.41 8.15 -9.00
CA ARG A 108 -5.11 7.47 -9.18
C ARG A 108 -4.04 8.40 -9.75
N LYS A 109 -4.39 9.17 -10.77
CA LYS A 109 -3.47 10.17 -11.36
C LYS A 109 -2.95 11.14 -10.29
N TRP A 110 -3.85 11.65 -9.47
CA TRP A 110 -3.49 12.57 -8.38
C TRP A 110 -2.61 11.88 -7.33
N VAL A 111 -3.01 10.72 -6.81
CA VAL A 111 -2.25 9.96 -5.80
C VAL A 111 -0.86 9.58 -6.31
N ASN A 112 -0.75 9.09 -7.55
CA ASN A 112 0.53 8.71 -8.14
C ASN A 112 1.48 9.91 -8.27
N ALA A 113 0.96 11.10 -8.60
CA ALA A 113 1.75 12.33 -8.64
C ALA A 113 2.33 12.67 -7.26
N GLN A 114 1.52 12.60 -6.20
CA GLN A 114 1.96 12.84 -4.82
C GLN A 114 3.05 11.84 -4.38
N GLN A 115 2.89 10.56 -4.68
CA GLN A 115 3.87 9.52 -4.34
C GLN A 115 5.20 9.73 -5.06
N ARG A 116 5.15 10.03 -6.35
CA ARG A 116 6.36 10.33 -7.16
C ARG A 116 7.09 11.56 -6.65
N GLN A 117 6.35 12.59 -6.26
CA GLN A 117 6.93 13.80 -5.69
C GLN A 117 7.62 13.49 -4.35
N ALA A 118 6.93 12.79 -3.44
CA ALA A 118 7.50 12.38 -2.16
C ALA A 118 8.79 11.56 -2.33
N ALA A 119 8.82 10.63 -3.29
CA ALA A 119 10.02 9.84 -3.57
C ALA A 119 11.20 10.67 -4.13
N LYS A 120 10.92 11.69 -4.96
CA LYS A 120 11.95 12.58 -5.51
C LYS A 120 12.61 13.46 -4.44
N GLU A 121 11.88 13.83 -3.42
CA GLU A 121 12.37 14.66 -2.31
C GLU A 121 13.28 13.88 -1.34
N HIS A 122 13.38 12.55 -1.51
CA HIS A 122 14.19 11.68 -0.63
C HIS A 122 15.25 10.88 -1.43
N PRO A 123 16.37 11.50 -1.78
CA PRO A 123 17.39 10.89 -2.63
C PRO A 123 18.14 9.73 -1.97
N SER A 124 18.06 9.56 -0.66
CA SER A 124 18.63 8.39 0.05
C SER A 124 18.00 7.07 -0.40
N GLY A 125 16.73 7.10 -0.82
CA GLY A 125 15.97 5.96 -1.31
C GLY A 125 14.64 5.79 -0.59
N VAL A 126 13.67 5.17 -1.29
CA VAL A 126 12.32 4.94 -0.78
C VAL A 126 11.91 3.49 -1.01
N VAL A 127 11.40 2.84 0.02
CA VAL A 127 10.71 1.55 -0.09
C VAL A 127 9.20 1.82 -0.12
N VAL A 128 8.57 1.46 -1.21
CA VAL A 128 7.15 1.75 -1.46
C VAL A 128 6.37 0.45 -1.50
N ASP A 129 5.30 0.33 -0.73
CA ASP A 129 4.40 -0.81 -0.82
C ASP A 129 3.01 -0.43 -1.35
N GLY A 130 2.45 -1.33 -2.18
CA GLY A 130 1.15 -1.10 -2.79
C GLY A 130 0.56 -2.28 -3.55
N ARG A 131 0.00 -1.99 -4.74
CA ARG A 131 -0.64 -2.95 -5.63
C ARG A 131 -0.10 -2.91 -7.07
N ASP A 132 0.39 -1.77 -7.45
CA ASP A 132 0.80 -1.42 -8.81
C ASP A 132 2.03 -0.50 -8.81
N ILE A 133 2.84 -0.59 -7.77
CA ILE A 133 4.01 0.25 -7.59
C ILE A 133 5.03 -0.02 -8.70
N GLY A 134 5.40 -1.28 -8.90
CA GLY A 134 6.37 -1.69 -9.91
C GLY A 134 5.83 -1.74 -11.33
N THR A 135 4.50 -1.63 -11.52
CA THR A 135 3.89 -1.67 -12.85
C THR A 135 3.45 -0.29 -13.36
N VAL A 136 3.03 0.61 -12.46
CA VAL A 136 2.41 1.90 -12.82
C VAL A 136 3.07 3.09 -12.14
N VAL A 137 3.26 3.02 -10.81
CA VAL A 137 3.74 4.19 -10.05
C VAL A 137 5.22 4.44 -10.32
N PHE A 138 6.04 3.40 -10.22
CA PHE A 138 7.49 3.41 -10.48
C PHE A 138 7.87 2.25 -11.40
N PRO A 139 7.46 2.29 -12.69
CA PRO A 139 7.74 1.20 -13.64
C PRO A 139 9.24 0.98 -13.87
N ASP A 140 10.06 2.01 -13.64
CA ASP A 140 11.51 1.96 -13.74
C ASP A 140 12.19 1.72 -12.37
N ALA A 141 11.45 1.27 -11.36
CA ALA A 141 12.03 0.90 -10.07
C ALA A 141 13.06 -0.21 -10.27
N PRO A 142 14.30 -0.03 -9.78
CA PRO A 142 15.38 -1.00 -10.02
C PRO A 142 15.18 -2.31 -9.25
N VAL A 143 14.40 -2.28 -8.18
CA VAL A 143 14.07 -3.46 -7.38
C VAL A 143 12.57 -3.57 -7.26
N LYS A 144 12.02 -4.67 -7.76
CA LYS A 144 10.59 -4.98 -7.71
C LYS A 144 10.35 -6.33 -7.10
N VAL A 145 9.45 -6.38 -6.14
CA VAL A 145 9.05 -7.60 -5.44
C VAL A 145 7.53 -7.72 -5.48
N PHE A 146 7.04 -8.88 -5.88
CA PHE A 146 5.64 -9.24 -5.71
C PHE A 146 5.51 -10.23 -4.56
N LEU A 147 5.07 -9.73 -3.41
CA LEU A 147 4.99 -10.49 -2.17
C LEU A 147 3.62 -11.14 -2.02
N THR A 148 3.60 -12.45 -1.92
CA THR A 148 2.36 -13.22 -1.73
C THR A 148 2.47 -14.20 -0.56
N ALA A 149 1.34 -14.77 -0.19
CA ALA A 149 1.19 -15.93 0.69
C ALA A 149 -0.14 -16.61 0.36
N THR A 150 -0.34 -17.86 0.80
CA THR A 150 -1.62 -18.56 0.61
C THR A 150 -2.78 -17.77 1.24
N PRO A 151 -3.99 -17.90 0.71
CA PRO A 151 -5.17 -17.22 1.27
C PRO A 151 -5.35 -17.48 2.76
N GLU A 152 -5.16 -18.71 3.20
CA GLU A 152 -5.30 -19.13 4.61
C GLU A 152 -4.28 -18.42 5.50
N GLU A 153 -3.02 -18.35 5.07
CA GLU A 153 -1.96 -17.68 5.83
C GLU A 153 -2.22 -16.17 5.93
N ARG A 154 -2.72 -15.56 4.86
CA ARG A 154 -3.07 -14.13 4.86
C ARG A 154 -4.24 -13.81 5.79
N VAL A 155 -5.26 -14.69 5.83
CA VAL A 155 -6.38 -14.59 6.77
C VAL A 155 -5.87 -14.69 8.20
N ARG A 156 -5.05 -15.69 8.51
CA ARG A 156 -4.46 -15.88 9.83
C ARG A 156 -3.66 -14.66 10.27
N ARG A 157 -2.77 -14.15 9.43
CA ARG A 157 -1.96 -12.94 9.70
C ARG A 157 -2.83 -11.73 10.02
N ARG A 158 -3.93 -11.55 9.28
CA ARG A 158 -4.82 -10.42 9.48
C ARG A 158 -5.58 -10.47 10.80
N ILE A 159 -6.09 -11.64 11.16
CA ILE A 159 -6.79 -11.84 12.45
C ILE A 159 -5.81 -11.62 13.61
N THR A 160 -4.62 -12.24 13.53
CA THR A 160 -3.56 -12.08 14.55
C THR A 160 -3.12 -10.61 14.68
N GLN A 161 -2.97 -9.89 13.58
CA GLN A 161 -2.60 -8.46 13.58
C GLN A 161 -3.62 -7.57 14.31
N ARG A 162 -4.89 -7.98 14.31
CA ARG A 162 -5.96 -7.28 15.05
C ARG A 162 -6.06 -7.68 16.51
N GLY A 163 -5.29 -8.67 16.95
CA GLY A 163 -5.39 -9.23 18.31
C GLY A 163 -6.69 -10.00 18.55
N GLU A 164 -7.33 -10.46 17.48
CA GLU A 164 -8.59 -11.20 17.54
C GLU A 164 -8.35 -12.71 17.66
N PRO A 165 -9.26 -13.48 18.33
CA PRO A 165 -9.14 -14.92 18.40
C PRO A 165 -9.36 -15.57 17.02
N LEU A 166 -8.63 -16.68 16.77
CA LEU A 166 -8.76 -17.49 15.56
C LEU A 166 -9.90 -18.50 15.71
N ASP A 167 -11.13 -18.07 15.46
CA ASP A 167 -12.31 -18.94 15.42
C ASP A 167 -12.84 -19.14 13.98
N ALA A 168 -13.67 -20.15 13.79
CA ALA A 168 -14.17 -20.55 12.48
C ALA A 168 -15.00 -19.44 11.81
N GLU A 169 -15.80 -18.72 12.56
CA GLU A 169 -16.65 -17.64 12.03
C GLU A 169 -15.79 -16.50 11.47
N ARG A 170 -14.77 -16.07 12.22
CA ARG A 170 -13.84 -15.02 11.79
C ARG A 170 -13.01 -15.46 10.60
N LEU A 171 -12.52 -16.70 10.60
CA LEU A 171 -11.78 -17.25 9.45
C LEU A 171 -12.61 -17.16 8.17
N ILE A 172 -13.89 -17.55 8.21
CA ILE A 172 -14.79 -17.49 7.05
C ILE A 172 -15.04 -16.04 6.63
N ARG A 173 -15.36 -15.17 7.59
CA ARG A 173 -15.63 -13.74 7.33
C ARG A 173 -14.43 -13.05 6.70
N GLU A 174 -13.24 -13.18 7.29
CA GLU A 174 -12.02 -12.55 6.78
C GLU A 174 -11.57 -13.14 5.45
N SER A 175 -11.76 -14.45 5.25
CA SER A 175 -11.48 -15.08 3.95
C SER A 175 -12.31 -14.47 2.84
N ARG A 176 -13.63 -14.32 3.05
CA ARG A 176 -14.52 -13.66 2.08
C ARG A 176 -14.13 -12.21 1.85
N ALA A 177 -13.82 -11.46 2.90
CA ALA A 177 -13.44 -10.05 2.80
C ALA A 177 -12.12 -9.86 2.03
N LEU A 178 -11.12 -10.71 2.28
CA LEU A 178 -9.84 -10.67 1.56
C LEU A 178 -10.00 -11.09 0.10
N ALA A 179 -10.78 -12.15 -0.18
CA ALA A 179 -11.05 -12.59 -1.55
C ALA A 179 -11.76 -11.52 -2.37
N ALA A 180 -12.81 -10.91 -1.83
CA ALA A 180 -13.54 -9.82 -2.49
C ALA A 180 -12.64 -8.62 -2.79
N ARG A 181 -11.75 -8.29 -1.87
CA ARG A 181 -10.80 -7.18 -2.05
C ARG A 181 -9.76 -7.50 -3.12
N ASP A 182 -9.17 -8.69 -3.09
CA ASP A 182 -8.18 -9.11 -4.10
C ASP A 182 -8.82 -9.19 -5.49
N GLU A 183 -10.06 -9.64 -5.57
CA GLU A 183 -10.83 -9.63 -6.82
C GLU A 183 -11.04 -8.20 -7.33
N ALA A 184 -11.48 -7.29 -6.48
CA ALA A 184 -11.66 -5.89 -6.84
C ALA A 184 -10.34 -5.24 -7.29
N ASP A 185 -9.22 -5.51 -6.59
CA ASP A 185 -7.91 -4.99 -6.94
C ASP A 185 -7.38 -5.60 -8.26
N SER A 186 -7.63 -6.88 -8.53
CA SER A 186 -7.15 -7.58 -9.74
C SER A 186 -7.99 -7.30 -10.99
N LYS A 187 -9.29 -7.06 -10.83
CA LYS A 187 -10.23 -6.81 -11.95
C LYS A 187 -10.39 -5.32 -12.28
N ARG A 188 -9.66 -4.41 -11.61
CA ARG A 188 -9.71 -2.99 -11.95
C ARG A 188 -9.35 -2.77 -13.41
N ALA A 189 -10.13 -1.91 -14.10
CA ALA A 189 -9.84 -1.52 -15.47
C ALA A 189 -8.52 -0.75 -15.60
N VAL A 190 -8.17 0.03 -14.57
CA VAL A 190 -6.93 0.82 -14.52
C VAL A 190 -6.03 0.30 -13.42
N ALA A 191 -4.78 0.01 -13.75
CA ALA A 191 -3.73 -0.45 -12.82
C ALA A 191 -4.16 -1.66 -11.96
N PRO A 192 -4.54 -2.80 -12.58
CA PRO A 192 -4.91 -3.99 -11.85
C PRO A 192 -3.74 -4.51 -11.01
N LEU A 193 -4.05 -5.18 -9.91
CA LEU A 193 -3.06 -5.92 -9.13
C LEU A 193 -2.46 -7.05 -9.97
N LYS A 194 -1.21 -6.89 -10.38
CA LYS A 194 -0.44 -7.90 -11.12
C LYS A 194 1.05 -7.72 -10.83
N ALA A 195 1.79 -8.82 -10.89
CA ALA A 195 3.23 -8.76 -10.82
C ALA A 195 3.82 -8.06 -12.06
N SER A 196 4.84 -7.22 -11.86
CA SER A 196 5.66 -6.73 -12.97
C SER A 196 6.44 -7.91 -13.56
N PRO A 197 6.66 -7.96 -14.90
CA PRO A 197 7.40 -9.06 -15.52
C PRO A 197 8.82 -9.27 -14.97
N ASP A 198 9.44 -8.20 -14.48
CA ASP A 198 10.78 -8.17 -13.89
C ASP A 198 10.77 -8.22 -12.34
N ALA A 199 9.62 -8.46 -11.72
CA ALA A 199 9.54 -8.57 -10.27
C ALA A 199 9.96 -9.95 -9.76
N LEU A 200 10.70 -9.97 -8.65
CA LEU A 200 10.89 -11.19 -7.87
C LEU A 200 9.54 -11.62 -7.27
N LEU A 201 9.07 -12.81 -7.62
CA LEU A 201 7.91 -13.43 -6.96
C LEU A 201 8.36 -14.03 -5.63
N LEU A 202 7.90 -13.48 -4.52
CA LEU A 202 8.26 -13.93 -3.18
C LEU A 202 7.02 -14.50 -2.47
N ASP A 203 6.92 -15.83 -2.44
CA ASP A 203 5.94 -16.52 -1.60
C ASP A 203 6.47 -16.61 -0.17
N SER A 204 5.79 -15.93 0.74
CA SER A 204 6.14 -15.85 2.15
C SER A 204 5.34 -16.81 3.03
N THR A 205 4.60 -17.75 2.46
CA THR A 205 3.72 -18.67 3.21
C THR A 205 4.46 -19.42 4.32
N ARG A 206 5.68 -19.86 4.00
CA ARG A 206 6.53 -20.66 4.91
C ARG A 206 7.77 -19.91 5.41
N LEU A 207 7.90 -18.64 5.07
CA LEU A 207 9.03 -17.83 5.52
C LEU A 207 8.73 -17.19 6.87
N SER A 208 9.73 -17.14 7.73
CA SER A 208 9.72 -16.23 8.86
C SER A 208 9.75 -14.78 8.35
N PHE A 209 9.33 -13.86 9.22
CA PHE A 209 9.37 -12.43 8.88
C PHE A 209 10.78 -11.96 8.56
N ASP A 210 11.77 -12.41 9.31
CA ASP A 210 13.18 -12.03 9.11
C ASP A 210 13.73 -12.57 7.79
N GLU A 211 13.46 -13.82 7.42
CA GLU A 211 13.87 -14.37 6.12
C GLU A 211 13.27 -13.59 4.96
N GLN A 212 11.99 -13.24 5.07
CA GLN A 212 11.30 -12.43 4.08
C GLN A 212 11.98 -11.05 3.90
N VAL A 213 12.29 -10.37 5.01
CA VAL A 213 12.97 -9.07 5.00
C VAL A 213 14.37 -9.19 4.41
N GLN A 214 15.15 -10.18 4.85
CA GLN A 214 16.54 -10.39 4.39
C GLN A 214 16.62 -10.64 2.90
N ARG A 215 15.69 -11.38 2.30
CA ARG A 215 15.65 -11.61 0.84
C ARG A 215 15.47 -10.30 0.07
N VAL A 216 14.60 -9.41 0.52
CA VAL A 216 14.38 -8.11 -0.14
C VAL A 216 15.56 -7.17 0.07
N VAL A 217 16.14 -7.16 1.27
CA VAL A 217 17.34 -6.35 1.58
C VAL A 217 18.54 -6.80 0.73
N ALA A 218 18.76 -8.11 0.59
CA ALA A 218 19.82 -8.64 -0.23
C ALA A 218 19.69 -8.18 -1.69
N LEU A 219 18.50 -8.28 -2.27
CA LEU A 219 18.22 -7.83 -3.63
C LEU A 219 18.48 -6.33 -3.81
N ALA A 220 18.07 -5.51 -2.83
CA ALA A 220 18.30 -4.07 -2.89
C ALA A 220 19.80 -3.70 -2.77
N ARG A 221 20.54 -4.40 -1.93
CA ARG A 221 22.00 -4.21 -1.78
C ARG A 221 22.77 -4.65 -3.01
N GLU A 222 22.40 -5.79 -3.59
CA GLU A 222 23.01 -6.27 -4.84
C GLU A 222 22.83 -5.26 -5.97
N TRP A 223 21.66 -4.67 -6.10
CA TRP A 223 21.43 -3.60 -7.06
C TRP A 223 22.30 -2.36 -6.77
N ALA A 224 22.44 -1.95 -5.52
CA ALA A 224 23.20 -0.76 -5.14
C ALA A 224 24.72 -0.88 -5.39
N LEU A 225 25.21 -2.09 -5.60
CA LEU A 225 26.62 -2.38 -5.91
C LEU A 225 26.93 -2.37 -7.43
N ARG A 226 25.91 -2.27 -8.29
CA ARG A 226 26.00 -2.17 -9.76
C ARG A 226 26.06 -0.73 -10.20
#